data_9f0bc81d03dd952ce6101675a814d942
#
_entry.id   9f0bc81d03dd952ce6101675a814d942
#
_cell.length_a   1.000
_cell.length_b   1.000
_cell.length_c   1.000
_cell.angle_alpha   90.00
_cell.angle_beta   90.00
_cell.angle_gamma   90.00
#
_symmetry.space_group_name_H-M   'P 1'
#
loop_
_entity.id
_entity.type
_entity.pdbx_description
1 polymer ?
#
loop_
_entity_poly.entity_id
_entity_poly.type
_entity_poly.pdbx_seq_one_letter_code
_entity_poly.pdbx_strand_id
1 'polypeptide(L)'
;MARDEALIGCIGKVVVATRGKAGPGEVVVSVRGGREALIAWSAEPLPKGATVLVIESRGHQTVDVSPWTDPLEQFAEGSTA
;
A
#
# COMPACT_ATOMS: atom_id res chain seq x y z
N MET A 1 -16.82 -3.44 -12.95
CA MET A 1 -16.63 -4.55 -12.05
C MET A 1 -16.58 -4.07 -10.62
N ALA A 2 -17.09 -4.86 -9.71
CA ALA A 2 -17.18 -4.46 -8.32
C ALA A 2 -15.78 -4.36 -7.70
N ARG A 3 -15.67 -3.50 -6.70
CA ARG A 3 -14.46 -3.39 -5.92
C ARG A 3 -14.23 -4.67 -5.14
N ASP A 4 -12.99 -4.96 -4.85
CA ASP A 4 -12.66 -6.06 -3.95
C ASP A 4 -12.44 -5.48 -2.56
N GLU A 5 -13.49 -5.51 -1.75
CA GLU A 5 -13.43 -4.89 -0.44
C GLU A 5 -12.55 -5.65 0.53
N ALA A 6 -12.23 -6.91 0.23
CA ALA A 6 -11.31 -7.65 1.08
C ALA A 6 -9.91 -7.06 1.05
N LEU A 7 -9.57 -6.29 0.02
CA LEU A 7 -8.27 -5.65 -0.07
C LEU A 7 -8.17 -4.40 0.80
N ILE A 8 -9.30 -3.76 1.08
CA ILE A 8 -9.30 -2.51 1.84
C ILE A 8 -8.89 -2.82 3.27
N GLY A 9 -7.92 -2.07 3.79
CA GLY A 9 -7.39 -2.29 5.13
C GLY A 9 -6.19 -3.21 5.16
N CYS A 10 -5.81 -3.80 4.04
CA CYS A 10 -4.61 -4.64 4.00
C CYS A 10 -3.35 -3.79 3.98
N ILE A 11 -2.30 -4.33 4.58
CA ILE A 11 -0.99 -3.68 4.60
C ILE A 11 -0.15 -4.32 3.52
N GLY A 12 0.64 -3.50 2.82
CA GLY A 12 1.50 -3.99 1.76
C GLY A 12 2.79 -3.22 1.67
N LYS A 13 3.59 -3.61 0.70
CA LYS A 13 4.87 -2.97 0.42
C LYS A 13 4.92 -2.56 -1.04
N VAL A 14 5.45 -1.38 -1.29
CA VAL A 14 5.66 -0.89 -2.65
C VAL A 14 6.82 -1.66 -3.27
N VAL A 15 6.57 -2.29 -4.41
CA VAL A 15 7.61 -3.00 -5.16
C VAL A 15 8.00 -2.26 -6.43
N VAL A 16 7.10 -1.40 -6.95
CA VAL A 16 7.43 -0.45 -8.01
C VAL A 16 6.94 0.90 -7.53
N ALA A 17 7.83 1.87 -7.49
CA ALA A 17 7.52 3.18 -6.92
C ALA A 17 6.29 3.79 -7.59
N THR A 18 5.44 4.42 -6.79
CA THR A 18 4.32 5.18 -7.33
C THR A 18 4.82 6.58 -7.68
N ARG A 19 4.07 7.26 -8.54
CA ARG A 19 4.44 8.59 -8.98
C ARG A 19 3.36 9.61 -8.67
N GLY A 20 2.57 9.33 -7.64
CA GLY A 20 1.48 10.22 -7.29
C GLY A 20 0.49 10.30 -8.42
N LYS A 21 0.07 11.51 -8.75
CA LYS A 21 -0.89 11.70 -9.84
C LYS A 21 -0.31 11.41 -11.21
N ALA A 22 1.01 11.34 -11.33
CA ALA A 22 1.65 11.11 -12.62
C ALA A 22 1.54 9.66 -13.07
N GLY A 23 1.32 8.73 -12.16
CA GLY A 23 1.15 7.34 -12.55
C GLY A 23 1.20 6.39 -11.37
N PRO A 24 0.70 5.18 -11.57
CA PRO A 24 0.68 4.19 -10.50
C PRO A 24 2.00 3.45 -10.40
N GLY A 25 2.17 2.75 -9.27
CA GLY A 25 3.22 1.78 -9.11
C GLY A 25 2.59 0.43 -8.85
N GLU A 26 3.34 -0.41 -8.12
CA GLU A 26 2.84 -1.73 -7.75
C GLU A 26 3.13 -1.99 -6.29
N VAL A 27 2.20 -2.68 -5.64
CA VAL A 27 2.37 -3.08 -4.26
C VAL A 27 2.07 -4.56 -4.15
N VAL A 28 2.67 -5.20 -3.15
CA VAL A 28 2.33 -6.57 -2.80
C VAL A 28 1.67 -6.51 -1.43
N VAL A 29 0.48 -7.06 -1.33
CA VAL A 29 -0.28 -7.06 -0.07
C VAL A 29 -0.48 -8.48 0.41
N SER A 30 -0.64 -8.63 1.72
CA SER A 30 -1.02 -9.90 2.33
C SER A 30 -2.52 -9.91 2.48
N VAL A 31 -3.17 -10.90 1.87
CA VAL A 31 -4.61 -10.99 1.91
C VAL A 31 -5.01 -12.47 1.84
N ARG A 32 -5.92 -12.86 2.69
CA ARG A 32 -6.49 -14.22 2.70
C ARG A 32 -5.41 -15.31 2.80
N GLY A 33 -4.37 -15.02 3.61
CA GLY A 33 -3.33 -16.01 3.81
C GLY A 33 -2.33 -16.12 2.68
N GLY A 34 -2.43 -15.26 1.68
CA GLY A 34 -1.49 -15.26 0.56
C GLY A 34 -1.02 -13.87 0.25
N ARG A 35 -0.36 -13.72 -0.87
CA ARG A 35 0.15 -12.44 -1.33
C ARG A 35 -0.38 -12.13 -2.71
N GLU A 36 -0.70 -10.86 -2.95
CA GLU A 36 -1.17 -10.41 -4.24
C GLU A 36 -0.42 -9.17 -4.66
N ALA A 37 -0.05 -9.11 -5.93
CA ALA A 37 0.53 -7.92 -6.52
C ALA A 37 -0.59 -7.10 -7.15
N LEU A 38 -0.61 -5.81 -6.83
CA LEU A 38 -1.69 -4.93 -7.25
C LEU A 38 -1.11 -3.65 -7.82
N ILE A 39 -1.84 -3.04 -8.76
CA ILE A 39 -1.52 -1.72 -9.26
C ILE A 39 -1.98 -0.72 -8.20
N ALA A 40 -1.11 0.22 -7.84
CA ALA A 40 -1.39 1.11 -6.71
C ALA A 40 -1.21 2.56 -7.10
N TRP A 41 -2.25 3.34 -6.81
CA TRP A 41 -2.22 4.80 -6.92
C TRP A 41 -2.06 5.38 -5.53
N SER A 42 -1.34 6.48 -5.44
CA SER A 42 -1.17 7.19 -4.17
C SER A 42 -1.24 8.68 -4.43
N ALA A 43 -1.56 9.44 -3.39
CA ALA A 43 -1.65 10.89 -3.54
C ALA A 43 -0.29 11.51 -3.80
N GLU A 44 0.74 10.94 -3.20
CA GLU A 44 2.12 11.41 -3.34
C GLU A 44 3.00 10.27 -3.78
N PRO A 45 4.12 10.57 -4.45
CA PRO A 45 5.04 9.50 -4.85
C PRO A 45 5.55 8.74 -3.65
N LEU A 46 5.55 7.42 -3.76
CA LEU A 46 6.04 6.54 -2.70
C LEU A 46 7.15 5.67 -3.27
N PRO A 47 8.27 5.55 -2.56
CA PRO A 47 9.41 4.79 -3.07
C PRO A 47 9.21 3.30 -2.88
N LYS A 48 9.97 2.53 -3.65
CA LYS A 48 10.04 1.09 -3.45
C LYS A 48 10.44 0.81 -2.01
N GLY A 49 9.77 -0.15 -1.40
CA GLY A 49 10.03 -0.53 -0.02
C GLY A 49 9.14 0.15 1.00
N ALA A 50 8.40 1.17 0.59
CA ALA A 50 7.50 1.86 1.51
C ALA A 50 6.38 0.92 1.93
N THR A 51 5.97 1.03 3.20
CA THR A 51 4.82 0.29 3.70
C THR A 51 3.58 1.14 3.48
N VAL A 52 2.52 0.49 3.02
CA VAL A 52 1.29 1.20 2.65
C VAL A 52 0.07 0.47 3.20
N LEU A 53 -1.01 1.23 3.31
CA LEU A 53 -2.32 0.72 3.67
C LEU A 53 -3.22 0.90 2.46
N VAL A 54 -3.94 -0.16 2.10
CA VAL A 54 -4.93 -0.08 1.03
C VAL A 54 -6.15 0.62 1.58
N ILE A 55 -6.50 1.76 1.01
CA ILE A 55 -7.62 2.58 1.48
C ILE A 55 -8.84 2.47 0.58
N GLU A 56 -8.67 2.02 -0.65
CA GLU A 56 -9.79 1.85 -1.57
C GLU A 56 -9.40 0.86 -2.64
N SER A 57 -10.39 0.20 -3.21
CA SER A 57 -10.19 -0.70 -4.33
C SER A 57 -10.96 -0.15 -5.53
N ARG A 58 -10.28 -0.08 -6.67
CA ARG A 58 -10.91 0.38 -7.92
C ARG A 58 -11.40 -0.77 -8.78
N GLY A 59 -11.18 -2.00 -8.31
CA GLY A 59 -11.44 -3.16 -9.15
C GLY A 59 -10.27 -3.42 -10.07
N HIS A 60 -10.30 -4.55 -10.78
CA HIS A 60 -9.26 -4.91 -11.77
C HIS A 60 -7.87 -4.88 -11.16
N GLN A 61 -7.76 -5.35 -9.91
CA GLN A 61 -6.47 -5.44 -9.22
C GLN A 61 -5.77 -4.09 -9.10
N THR A 62 -6.57 -3.03 -8.98
CA THR A 62 -6.06 -1.67 -8.84
C THR A 62 -6.60 -1.08 -7.53
N VAL A 63 -5.70 -0.48 -6.76
CA VAL A 63 -6.07 0.05 -5.44
C VAL A 63 -5.50 1.45 -5.27
N ASP A 64 -6.08 2.16 -4.31
CA ASP A 64 -5.51 3.39 -3.79
C ASP A 64 -4.87 3.08 -2.46
N VAL A 65 -3.67 3.61 -2.24
CA VAL A 65 -2.93 3.34 -1.02
C VAL A 65 -2.47 4.63 -0.39
N SER A 66 -2.21 4.57 0.91
CA SER A 66 -1.59 5.67 1.61
C SER A 66 -0.42 5.15 2.41
N PRO A 67 0.55 6.01 2.73
CA PRO A 67 1.68 5.57 3.55
C PRO A 67 1.19 5.04 4.88
N TRP A 68 1.83 3.99 5.34
CA TRP A 68 1.49 3.39 6.64
C TRP A 68 2.75 3.26 7.46
N THR A 69 2.69 3.72 8.69
CA THR A 69 3.78 3.57 9.64
C THR A 69 3.29 2.70 10.78
N ASP A 70 4.00 1.59 11.02
CA ASP A 70 3.68 0.72 12.14
C ASP A 70 3.90 1.51 13.43
N PRO A 71 2.87 1.64 14.28
CA PRO A 71 3.05 2.35 15.54
C PRO A 71 4.19 1.82 16.39
N LEU A 72 4.43 0.50 16.34
CA LEU A 72 5.54 -0.07 17.10
C LEU A 72 6.89 0.34 16.55
N GLU A 73 7.02 0.42 15.23
CA GLU A 73 8.25 0.89 14.63
C GLU A 73 8.54 2.33 15.00
N GLN A 74 7.49 3.14 14.94
CA GLN A 74 7.61 4.54 15.26
C GLN A 74 8.02 4.73 16.71
N PHE A 75 7.43 3.94 17.58
CA PHE A 75 7.73 3.99 18.99
C PHE A 75 9.17 3.55 19.27
N ALA A 76 9.61 2.50 18.59
CA ALA A 76 10.97 2.00 18.77
C ALA A 76 12.01 3.03 18.35
N GLU A 77 11.75 3.74 17.25
CA GLU A 77 12.64 4.80 16.82
C GLU A 77 12.72 5.91 17.85
N GLY A 78 11.61 6.27 18.40
CA GLY A 78 11.58 7.30 19.42
C GLY A 78 12.36 6.88 20.65
N SER A 79 12.33 5.60 20.99
CA SER A 79 13.00 5.11 22.19
C SER A 79 14.52 5.03 22.01
N THR A 80 15.01 5.03 20.79
CA THR A 80 16.44 4.97 20.55
C THR A 80 17.08 6.34 20.37
N ALA A 81 16.26 7.34 20.26
CA ALA A 81 16.75 8.70 20.00
C ALA A 81 17.38 9.32 21.22
#